data_4d35d14d862a0002ecbe09da527f90aa
#
_entry.id   4d35d14d862a0002ecbe09da527f90aa
#
_cell.length_a   1.000
_cell.length_b   1.000
_cell.length_c   1.000
_cell.angle_alpha   90.00
_cell.angle_beta   90.00
_cell.angle_gamma   90.00
#
_symmetry.space_group_name_H-M   'P 1'
#
loop_
_entity.id
_entity.type
_entity.pdbx_description
1 polymer ?
#
loop_
_entity_poly.entity_id
_entity_poly.type
_entity_poly.pdbx_seq_one_letter_code
_entity_poly.pdbx_strand_id
1 'polypeptide(L)'
;MNEYTFDYVERNRLDAFCKTVLRNEAINYLSELARRRDREKPLDTLPQAEMDKLCTLDEYPSDSFVFSAFGYDLHIRDELVAGAFATLPEQEQQILILRFVAVMADGEISGLVGMSRSAVQRHRTKTLNELRHRLEDNGGRNAK
;
A
#
# COMPACT_ATOMS: atom_id res chain seq x y z
N MET A 1 -17.04 -26.95 -63.57
CA MET A 1 -17.53 -26.35 -62.32
C MET A 1 -17.83 -24.89 -62.60
N ASN A 2 -19.04 -24.47 -62.44
CA ASN A 2 -19.41 -23.09 -62.61
C ASN A 2 -18.83 -22.19 -61.48
N GLU A 3 -18.26 -21.10 -61.85
CA GLU A 3 -17.72 -20.07 -60.96
C GLU A 3 -18.73 -19.65 -59.85
N TYR A 4 -20.00 -19.69 -60.18
CA TYR A 4 -21.14 -19.39 -59.28
C TYR A 4 -21.32 -20.44 -58.17
N THR A 5 -20.96 -21.69 -58.36
CA THR A 5 -21.08 -22.73 -57.34
C THR A 5 -19.96 -22.64 -56.28
N PHE A 6 -18.79 -22.20 -56.67
CA PHE A 6 -17.65 -22.00 -55.76
C PHE A 6 -17.93 -20.82 -54.82
N ASP A 7 -18.40 -19.70 -55.35
CA ASP A 7 -18.74 -18.51 -54.55
C ASP A 7 -19.86 -18.80 -53.55
N TYR A 8 -20.85 -19.61 -53.91
CA TYR A 8 -21.94 -20.00 -53.02
C TYR A 8 -21.46 -20.86 -51.84
N VAL A 9 -20.56 -21.79 -52.08
CA VAL A 9 -19.99 -22.66 -51.03
C VAL A 9 -19.13 -21.84 -50.05
N GLU A 10 -18.33 -20.90 -50.55
CA GLU A 10 -17.51 -20.04 -49.71
C GLU A 10 -18.35 -19.08 -48.85
N ARG A 11 -19.41 -18.50 -49.45
CA ARG A 11 -20.37 -17.67 -48.68
C ARG A 11 -21.02 -18.44 -47.54
N ASN A 12 -21.45 -19.69 -47.80
CA ASN A 12 -22.05 -20.52 -46.75
C ASN A 12 -21.03 -20.89 -45.64
N ARG A 13 -19.77 -21.12 -45.99
CA ARG A 13 -18.72 -21.38 -45.04
C ARG A 13 -18.46 -20.14 -44.17
N LEU A 14 -18.38 -18.98 -44.77
CA LEU A 14 -18.19 -17.72 -44.09
C LEU A 14 -19.37 -17.41 -43.16
N ASP A 15 -20.61 -17.60 -43.66
CA ASP A 15 -21.80 -17.41 -42.82
C ASP A 15 -21.82 -18.34 -41.60
N ALA A 16 -21.51 -19.62 -41.80
CA ALA A 16 -21.43 -20.58 -40.73
C ALA A 16 -20.34 -20.22 -39.73
N PHE A 17 -19.17 -19.77 -40.19
CA PHE A 17 -18.06 -19.30 -39.36
C PHE A 17 -18.47 -18.08 -38.55
N CYS A 18 -19.03 -17.06 -39.16
CA CYS A 18 -19.50 -15.85 -38.50
C CYS A 18 -20.55 -16.14 -37.42
N LYS A 19 -21.52 -17.02 -37.74
CA LYS A 19 -22.53 -17.45 -36.77
C LYS A 19 -21.91 -18.16 -35.56
N THR A 20 -20.90 -19.00 -35.79
CA THR A 20 -20.18 -19.70 -34.73
C THR A 20 -19.40 -18.74 -33.84
N VAL A 21 -18.68 -17.78 -34.45
CA VAL A 21 -17.91 -16.75 -33.71
C VAL A 21 -18.86 -15.90 -32.88
N LEU A 22 -19.94 -15.40 -33.45
CA LEU A 22 -20.93 -14.59 -32.72
C LEU A 22 -21.56 -15.35 -31.56
N ARG A 23 -21.87 -16.63 -31.74
CA ARG A 23 -22.45 -17.49 -30.72
C ARG A 23 -21.44 -17.68 -29.56
N ASN A 24 -20.20 -17.99 -29.89
CA ASN A 24 -19.14 -18.19 -28.89
C ASN A 24 -18.89 -16.92 -28.10
N GLU A 25 -18.85 -15.76 -28.77
CA GLU A 25 -18.66 -14.47 -28.13
C GLU A 25 -19.84 -14.12 -27.20
N ALA A 26 -21.06 -14.39 -27.62
CA ALA A 26 -22.25 -14.21 -26.79
C ALA A 26 -22.20 -15.11 -25.53
N ILE A 27 -21.79 -16.36 -25.67
CA ILE A 27 -21.62 -17.28 -24.53
C ILE A 27 -20.53 -16.77 -23.58
N ASN A 28 -19.39 -16.32 -24.10
CA ASN A 28 -18.31 -15.75 -23.32
C ASN A 28 -18.75 -14.52 -22.55
N TYR A 29 -19.46 -13.62 -23.19
CA TYR A 29 -20.01 -12.41 -22.58
C TYR A 29 -20.99 -12.74 -21.45
N LEU A 30 -21.92 -13.64 -21.68
CA LEU A 30 -22.88 -14.07 -20.66
C LEU A 30 -22.20 -14.75 -19.45
N SER A 31 -21.16 -15.56 -19.71
CA SER A 31 -20.37 -16.20 -18.67
C SER A 31 -19.58 -15.19 -17.85
N GLU A 32 -19.03 -14.16 -18.49
CA GLU A 32 -18.34 -13.07 -17.80
C GLU A 32 -19.32 -12.23 -16.98
N LEU A 33 -20.48 -11.92 -17.51
CA LEU A 33 -21.53 -11.18 -16.82
C LEU A 33 -22.01 -11.93 -15.57
N ALA A 34 -22.19 -13.27 -15.65
CA ALA A 34 -22.53 -14.10 -14.50
C ALA A 34 -21.44 -14.08 -13.43
N ARG A 35 -20.15 -14.18 -13.84
CA ARG A 35 -19.02 -14.09 -12.90
C ARG A 35 -18.92 -12.72 -12.23
N ARG A 36 -19.24 -11.63 -12.93
CA ARG A 36 -19.28 -10.29 -12.34
C ARG A 36 -20.40 -10.17 -11.31
N ARG A 37 -21.60 -10.66 -11.61
CA ARG A 37 -22.74 -10.65 -10.68
C ARG A 37 -22.41 -11.36 -9.37
N ASP A 38 -21.64 -12.45 -9.42
CA ASP A 38 -21.24 -13.21 -8.22
C ASP A 38 -20.17 -12.49 -7.36
N ARG A 39 -19.38 -11.60 -7.98
CA ARG A 39 -18.26 -10.90 -7.33
C ARG A 39 -18.55 -9.44 -6.97
N GLU A 40 -19.44 -8.80 -7.72
CA GLU A 40 -19.78 -7.40 -7.56
C GLU A 40 -21.10 -7.27 -6.83
N LYS A 41 -21.12 -6.45 -5.78
CA LYS A 41 -22.36 -6.08 -5.10
C LYS A 41 -22.63 -4.61 -5.33
N PRO A 42 -23.86 -4.20 -5.64
CA PRO A 42 -24.22 -2.79 -5.70
C PRO A 42 -23.96 -2.12 -4.35
N LEU A 43 -23.40 -0.91 -4.37
CA LEU A 43 -23.09 -0.14 -3.15
C LEU A 43 -24.32 0.13 -2.28
N ASP A 44 -25.47 0.36 -2.90
CA ASP A 44 -26.74 0.62 -2.22
C ASP A 44 -27.30 -0.59 -1.45
N THR A 45 -26.80 -1.80 -1.76
CA THR A 45 -27.19 -3.04 -1.07
C THR A 45 -26.25 -3.43 0.07
N LEU A 46 -25.14 -2.70 0.26
CA LEU A 46 -24.16 -2.99 1.31
C LEU A 46 -24.67 -2.51 2.68
N PRO A 47 -24.53 -3.33 3.74
CA PRO A 47 -24.75 -2.88 5.10
C PRO A 47 -23.82 -1.73 5.48
N GLN A 48 -24.28 -0.80 6.33
CA GLN A 48 -23.48 0.35 6.75
C GLN A 48 -22.11 -0.06 7.33
N ALA A 49 -22.06 -1.15 8.07
CA ALA A 49 -20.80 -1.67 8.63
C ALA A 49 -19.76 -2.13 7.57
N GLU A 50 -20.23 -2.53 6.38
CA GLU A 50 -19.34 -2.83 5.24
C GLU A 50 -18.97 -1.55 4.48
N MET A 51 -19.90 -0.61 4.36
CA MET A 51 -19.64 0.72 3.78
C MET A 51 -18.56 1.48 4.56
N ASP A 52 -18.59 1.44 5.88
CA ASP A 52 -17.62 2.11 6.74
C ASP A 52 -16.18 1.55 6.57
N LYS A 53 -16.05 0.30 6.11
CA LYS A 53 -14.75 -0.30 5.79
C LYS A 53 -14.18 0.13 4.44
N LEU A 54 -15.01 0.69 3.57
CA LEU A 54 -14.62 1.15 2.23
C LEU A 54 -14.12 2.60 2.24
N CYS A 55 -14.17 3.29 3.38
CA CYS A 55 -13.68 4.67 3.47
C CYS A 55 -12.15 4.70 3.38
N THR A 56 -11.63 5.61 2.60
CA THR A 56 -10.23 5.99 2.59
C THR A 56 -10.12 7.30 3.37
N LEU A 57 -9.24 7.34 4.36
CA LEU A 57 -8.93 8.59 5.04
C LEU A 57 -8.03 9.42 4.13
N ASP A 58 -8.45 10.64 3.84
CA ASP A 58 -7.60 11.60 3.13
C ASP A 58 -6.40 11.97 4.00
N GLU A 59 -5.22 11.86 3.43
CA GLU A 59 -3.97 12.12 4.11
C GLU A 59 -3.40 13.46 3.66
N TYR A 60 -3.41 14.42 4.56
CA TYR A 60 -2.79 15.72 4.29
C TYR A 60 -1.43 15.83 4.99
N PRO A 61 -0.44 16.50 4.36
CA PRO A 61 0.86 16.76 5.00
C PRO A 61 0.74 17.51 6.32
N SER A 62 -0.33 18.31 6.51
CA SER A 62 -0.64 19.01 7.75
C SER A 62 -1.02 18.11 8.93
N ASP A 63 -1.36 16.85 8.66
CA ASP A 63 -1.85 15.91 9.67
C ASP A 63 -0.71 15.07 10.29
N SER A 64 0.54 15.44 10.01
CA SER A 64 1.71 14.74 10.49
C SER A 64 2.70 15.68 11.17
N PHE A 65 3.39 15.18 12.18
CA PHE A 65 4.56 15.80 12.78
C PHE A 65 5.78 15.44 11.93
N VAL A 66 6.55 16.44 11.52
CA VAL A 66 7.70 16.23 10.63
C VAL A 66 9.00 16.40 11.41
N PHE A 67 9.86 15.41 11.32
CA PHE A 67 11.23 15.43 11.86
C PHE A 67 12.21 15.27 10.71
N SER A 68 13.17 16.17 10.59
CA SER A 68 14.10 16.22 9.46
C SER A 68 15.54 15.99 9.90
N ALA A 69 16.28 15.19 9.13
CA ALA A 69 17.70 14.99 9.31
C ALA A 69 18.38 14.70 7.97
N PHE A 70 19.49 15.33 7.69
CA PHE A 70 20.31 15.13 6.47
C PHE A 70 19.52 15.22 5.16
N GLY A 71 18.47 16.05 5.10
CA GLY A 71 17.61 16.20 3.92
C GLY A 71 16.52 15.14 3.77
N TYR A 72 16.32 14.30 4.78
CA TYR A 72 15.23 13.31 4.85
C TYR A 72 14.20 13.71 5.89
N ASP A 73 12.92 13.58 5.55
CA ASP A 73 11.80 13.91 6.41
C ASP A 73 11.06 12.67 6.89
N LEU A 74 10.91 12.54 8.21
CA LEU A 74 10.11 11.51 8.86
C LEU A 74 8.75 12.11 9.25
N HIS A 75 7.68 11.57 8.70
CA HIS A 75 6.31 11.96 9.00
C HIS A 75 5.69 11.01 10.02
N ILE A 76 5.33 11.51 11.19
CA ILE A 76 4.65 10.74 12.25
C ILE A 76 3.27 11.34 12.47
N ARG A 77 2.21 10.54 12.36
CA ARG A 77 0.81 10.99 12.52
C ARG A 77 0.33 10.85 13.94
N ASP A 78 0.73 9.80 14.61
CA ASP A 78 0.32 9.56 15.99
C ASP A 78 1.03 10.54 16.91
N GLU A 79 0.24 11.33 17.66
CA GLU A 79 0.74 12.34 18.58
C GLU A 79 1.58 11.75 19.72
N LEU A 80 1.19 10.57 20.23
CA LEU A 80 1.94 9.89 21.29
C LEU A 80 3.31 9.44 20.78
N VAL A 81 3.36 8.89 19.57
CA VAL A 81 4.61 8.46 18.92
C VAL A 81 5.48 9.68 18.60
N ALA A 82 4.90 10.75 18.05
CA ALA A 82 5.62 11.99 17.76
C ALA A 82 6.18 12.63 19.03
N GLY A 83 5.39 12.68 20.11
CA GLY A 83 5.83 13.16 21.41
C GLY A 83 6.98 12.34 21.99
N ALA A 84 6.90 11.02 21.94
CA ALA A 84 7.97 10.13 22.39
C ALA A 84 9.25 10.31 21.53
N PHE A 85 9.10 10.44 20.21
CA PHE A 85 10.21 10.67 19.30
C PHE A 85 10.89 12.03 19.53
N ALA A 86 10.11 13.08 19.78
CA ALA A 86 10.61 14.43 20.05
C ALA A 86 11.48 14.51 21.32
N THR A 87 11.26 13.62 22.28
CA THR A 87 12.06 13.56 23.53
C THR A 87 13.42 12.88 23.36
N LEU A 88 13.69 12.25 22.21
CA LEU A 88 14.98 11.62 21.94
C LEU A 88 16.06 12.67 21.68
N PRO A 89 17.31 12.39 22.06
CA PRO A 89 18.45 13.22 21.66
C PRO A 89 18.53 13.33 20.14
N GLU A 90 18.97 14.48 19.65
CA GLU A 90 19.06 14.77 18.21
C GLU A 90 19.83 13.70 17.43
N GLN A 91 20.93 13.22 17.99
CA GLN A 91 21.75 12.20 17.35
C GLN A 91 21.01 10.87 17.18
N GLU A 92 20.18 10.50 18.14
CA GLU A 92 19.35 9.28 18.07
C GLU A 92 18.21 9.45 17.07
N GLN A 93 17.59 10.62 16.99
CA GLN A 93 16.61 10.94 15.95
C GLN A 93 17.22 10.84 14.56
N GLN A 94 18.42 11.38 14.35
CA GLN A 94 19.15 11.31 13.09
C GLN A 94 19.43 9.86 12.66
N ILE A 95 19.89 9.02 13.58
CA ILE A 95 20.15 7.59 13.31
C ILE A 95 18.87 6.88 12.86
N LEU A 96 17.75 7.12 13.54
CA LEU A 96 16.48 6.50 13.18
C LEU A 96 15.95 6.99 11.83
N ILE A 97 16.05 8.29 11.54
CA ILE A 97 15.63 8.86 10.25
C ILE A 97 16.47 8.27 9.11
N LEU A 98 17.80 8.22 9.26
CA LEU A 98 18.68 7.64 8.25
C LEU A 98 18.43 6.13 8.05
N ARG A 99 18.10 5.41 9.11
CA ARG A 99 17.81 3.99 9.01
C ARG A 99 16.47 3.67 8.35
N PHE A 100 15.40 4.36 8.74
CA PHE A 100 14.04 4.00 8.33
C PHE A 100 13.51 4.81 7.15
N VAL A 101 13.91 6.07 6.98
CA VAL A 101 13.50 6.89 5.84
C VAL A 101 14.48 6.74 4.67
N ALA A 102 15.78 6.93 4.92
CA ALA A 102 16.81 6.80 3.90
C ALA A 102 17.20 5.33 3.60
N VAL A 103 16.78 4.38 4.45
CA VAL A 103 17.08 2.94 4.33
C VAL A 103 18.57 2.63 4.26
N MET A 104 19.38 3.40 4.99
CA MET A 104 20.83 3.25 5.02
C MET A 104 21.28 2.10 5.93
N ALA A 105 22.39 1.47 5.60
CA ALA A 105 23.05 0.49 6.45
C ALA A 105 23.80 1.18 7.61
N ASP A 106 23.98 0.48 8.74
CA ASP A 106 24.65 1.03 9.93
C ASP A 106 26.06 1.55 9.62
N GLY A 107 26.76 0.96 8.64
CA GLY A 107 28.07 1.42 8.17
C GLY A 107 28.01 2.77 7.42
N GLU A 108 26.98 3.00 6.65
CA GLU A 108 26.76 4.28 5.94
C GLU A 108 26.37 5.38 6.91
N ILE A 109 25.48 5.07 7.87
CA ILE A 109 25.06 5.98 8.93
C ILE A 109 26.28 6.38 9.77
N SER A 110 27.19 5.45 10.07
CA SER A 110 28.39 5.72 10.85
C SER A 110 29.27 6.81 10.23
N GLY A 111 29.37 6.85 8.92
CA GLY A 111 30.11 7.90 8.18
C GLY A 111 29.47 9.28 8.29
N LEU A 112 28.13 9.36 8.37
CA LEU A 112 27.40 10.63 8.46
C LEU A 112 27.34 11.19 9.86
N VAL A 113 27.12 10.32 10.88
CA VAL A 113 26.98 10.76 12.29
C VAL A 113 28.31 10.80 13.05
N GLY A 114 29.43 10.36 12.46
CA GLY A 114 30.74 10.37 13.10
C GLY A 114 30.92 9.36 14.22
N MET A 115 30.20 8.25 14.19
CA MET A 115 30.29 7.13 15.13
C MET A 115 30.83 5.86 14.46
N SER A 116 31.26 4.87 15.27
CA SER A 116 31.55 3.54 14.74
C SER A 116 30.25 2.80 14.39
N ARG A 117 30.33 1.86 13.42
CA ARG A 117 29.20 0.99 13.05
C ARG A 117 28.56 0.30 14.24
N SER A 118 29.38 -0.22 15.15
CA SER A 118 28.92 -0.89 16.38
C SER A 118 28.20 0.06 17.35
N ALA A 119 28.66 1.33 17.42
CA ALA A 119 28.01 2.35 18.22
C ALA A 119 26.63 2.71 17.63
N VAL A 120 26.53 2.90 16.30
CA VAL A 120 25.26 3.14 15.62
C VAL A 120 24.25 2.02 15.89
N GLN A 121 24.68 0.76 15.79
CA GLN A 121 23.82 -0.39 16.07
C GLN A 121 23.32 -0.40 17.53
N ARG A 122 24.21 -0.13 18.51
CA ARG A 122 23.84 -0.07 19.93
C ARG A 122 22.86 1.08 20.22
N HIS A 123 23.13 2.27 19.70
CA HIS A 123 22.22 3.42 19.83
C HIS A 123 20.86 3.13 19.23
N ARG A 124 20.81 2.63 18.01
CA ARG A 124 19.56 2.24 17.35
C ARG A 124 18.74 1.26 18.16
N THR A 125 19.36 0.16 18.64
CA THR A 125 18.67 -0.87 19.43
C THR A 125 18.18 -0.31 20.76
N LYS A 126 19.02 0.46 21.47
CA LYS A 126 18.65 1.10 22.73
C LYS A 126 17.48 2.06 22.55
N THR A 127 17.56 2.93 21.55
CA THR A 127 16.53 3.95 21.29
C THR A 127 15.19 3.34 20.91
N LEU A 128 15.18 2.28 20.08
CA LEU A 128 13.96 1.57 19.75
C LEU A 128 13.32 0.90 20.96
N ASN A 129 14.11 0.30 21.84
CA ASN A 129 13.60 -0.28 23.09
C ASN A 129 13.04 0.80 24.04
N GLU A 130 13.70 1.94 24.13
CA GLU A 130 13.25 3.07 24.94
C GLU A 130 11.93 3.65 24.39
N LEU A 131 11.79 3.83 23.09
CA LEU A 131 10.53 4.23 22.45
C LEU A 131 9.40 3.24 22.73
N ARG A 132 9.70 1.94 22.61
CA ARG A 132 8.73 0.88 22.91
C ARG A 132 8.22 0.99 24.34
N HIS A 133 9.11 1.09 25.33
CA HIS A 133 8.72 1.23 26.74
C HIS A 133 7.87 2.47 27.00
N ARG A 134 8.24 3.61 26.43
CA ARG A 134 7.47 4.85 26.58
C ARG A 134 6.07 4.75 26.00
N LEU A 135 5.92 4.07 24.86
CA LEU A 135 4.62 3.85 24.23
C LEU A 135 3.75 2.86 24.98
N GLU A 136 4.35 1.79 25.54
CA GLU A 136 3.66 0.81 26.37
C GLU A 136 3.16 1.45 27.68
N ASP A 137 3.99 2.27 28.35
CA ASP A 137 3.62 2.99 29.58
C ASP A 137 2.50 4.01 29.35
N ASN A 138 2.50 4.70 28.22
CA ASN A 138 1.45 5.67 27.86
C ASN A 138 0.16 4.98 27.39
N GLY A 139 0.26 3.84 26.70
CA GLY A 139 -0.90 3.03 26.27
C GLY A 139 -1.65 2.43 27.47
N GLY A 140 -0.95 2.10 28.56
CA GLY A 140 -1.55 1.57 29.78
C GLY A 140 -2.34 2.62 30.62
N ARG A 141 -2.09 3.91 30.42
CA ARG A 141 -2.82 4.99 31.12
C ARG A 141 -4.14 5.37 30.47
N ASN A 142 -4.33 5.08 29.20
CA ASN A 142 -5.59 5.37 28.48
C ASN A 142 -6.60 4.20 28.47
N ALA A 143 -6.28 3.08 29.12
CA ALA A 143 -7.14 1.89 29.21
C ALA A 143 -7.93 1.80 30.54
N LYS A 144 -8.18 2.94 31.22
CA LYS A 144 -9.06 3.00 32.40
C LYS A 144 -10.17 4.00 32.18
#